data_c81f2c826915f25f08350ab8116a2aaf
#
_entry.id   c81f2c826915f25f08350ab8116a2aaf
#
_cell.length_a   1.000
_cell.length_b   1.000
_cell.length_c   1.000
_cell.angle_alpha   90.00
_cell.angle_beta   90.00
_cell.angle_gamma   90.00
#
_symmetry.space_group_name_H-M   'P 1'
#
loop_
_entity.id
_entity.type
_entity.pdbx_description
1 polymer ?
#
loop_
_entity_poly.entity_id
_entity_poly.type
_entity_poly.pdbx_seq_one_letter_code
_entity_poly.pdbx_strand_id
1 'polypeptide(L)'
;MSLINTQVQPFKTTAFVNRDGKGEFIEVTEQSLKGKWSVLIFMPAAFTFNCPTEIEDAADNYAAFQAAGAEVYIVTTDTHFSHKVWHETSDAVGKAKFPLVGDPTHQLTNAFGVHIPEEGLALRGTFVINPDGVIKTLEIHSNEIARDVSETLRKLKAAQFTAANPGQVCPAKWKEGAKTLTPSLDLVGKI
;
A
#
# COMPACT_ATOMS: atom_id res chain seq x y z
N MET A 1 -18.59 3.49 -6.58
CA MET A 1 -18.82 3.26 -5.12
C MET A 1 -17.45 3.26 -4.44
N SER A 2 -17.32 3.89 -3.26
CA SER A 2 -16.02 3.90 -2.54
C SER A 2 -15.70 2.52 -1.97
N LEU A 3 -14.41 2.14 -2.00
CA LEU A 3 -13.91 0.91 -1.37
C LEU A 3 -13.64 1.07 0.14
N ILE A 4 -13.75 2.27 0.68
CA ILE A 4 -13.53 2.52 2.12
C ILE A 4 -14.53 1.71 2.96
N ASN A 5 -14.01 1.05 3.99
CA ASN A 5 -14.72 0.16 4.89
C ASN A 5 -15.31 -1.10 4.20
N THR A 6 -14.81 -1.47 3.03
CA THR A 6 -15.15 -2.76 2.41
C THR A 6 -14.04 -3.79 2.63
N GLN A 7 -14.40 -5.06 2.57
CA GLN A 7 -13.48 -6.19 2.61
C GLN A 7 -12.72 -6.32 1.29
N VAL A 8 -11.42 -6.60 1.38
CA VAL A 8 -10.64 -7.03 0.20
C VAL A 8 -11.27 -8.31 -0.36
N GLN A 9 -11.54 -8.30 -1.66
CA GLN A 9 -12.10 -9.47 -2.35
C GLN A 9 -11.06 -10.59 -2.47
N PRO A 10 -11.47 -11.85 -2.54
CA PRO A 10 -10.55 -12.97 -2.74
C PRO A 10 -9.73 -12.80 -4.01
N PHE A 11 -8.42 -13.02 -3.89
CA PHE A 11 -7.49 -13.04 -5.02
C PHE A 11 -6.38 -14.05 -4.76
N LYS A 12 -5.69 -14.44 -5.82
CA LYS A 12 -4.51 -15.29 -5.75
C LYS A 12 -3.52 -14.90 -6.84
N THR A 13 -2.30 -14.58 -6.44
CA THR A 13 -1.22 -14.21 -7.35
C THR A 13 0.14 -14.60 -6.79
N THR A 14 1.20 -14.34 -7.56
CA THR A 14 2.59 -14.62 -7.16
C THR A 14 3.37 -13.31 -7.06
N ALA A 15 4.19 -13.19 -6.02
CA ALA A 15 5.13 -12.11 -5.82
C ALA A 15 6.57 -12.61 -5.85
N PHE A 16 7.50 -11.72 -6.22
CA PHE A 16 8.91 -11.87 -5.93
C PHE A 16 9.24 -11.12 -4.65
N VAL A 17 10.04 -11.71 -3.79
CA VAL A 17 10.59 -11.05 -2.60
C VAL A 17 12.06 -11.43 -2.42
N ASN A 18 12.89 -10.48 -2.01
CA ASN A 18 14.27 -10.72 -1.65
C ASN A 18 14.50 -10.22 -0.23
N ARG A 19 14.75 -11.15 0.69
CA ARG A 19 15.11 -10.87 2.07
C ARG A 19 16.52 -11.41 2.33
N ASP A 20 17.39 -10.51 2.77
CA ASP A 20 18.77 -10.86 3.16
C ASP A 20 19.56 -11.61 2.06
N GLY A 21 19.38 -11.20 0.82
CA GLY A 21 20.08 -11.77 -0.34
C GLY A 21 19.49 -13.09 -0.85
N LYS A 22 18.36 -13.55 -0.29
CA LYS A 22 17.63 -14.72 -0.76
C LYS A 22 16.35 -14.30 -1.48
N GLY A 23 16.36 -14.40 -2.80
CA GLY A 23 15.18 -14.16 -3.65
C GLY A 23 14.31 -15.40 -3.72
N GLU A 24 13.00 -15.25 -3.55
CA GLU A 24 12.02 -16.32 -3.67
C GLU A 24 10.73 -15.84 -4.31
N PHE A 25 9.97 -16.78 -4.86
CA PHE A 25 8.59 -16.55 -5.30
C PHE A 25 7.64 -17.04 -4.22
N ILE A 26 6.73 -16.16 -3.81
CA ILE A 26 5.71 -16.48 -2.81
C ILE A 26 4.31 -16.30 -3.37
N GLU A 27 3.38 -17.09 -2.88
CA GLU A 27 1.96 -16.88 -3.15
C GLU A 27 1.43 -15.76 -2.27
N VAL A 28 0.64 -14.86 -2.84
CA VAL A 28 -0.05 -13.79 -2.14
C VAL A 28 -1.55 -13.88 -2.42
N THR A 29 -2.33 -13.89 -1.35
CA THR A 29 -3.80 -13.96 -1.37
C THR A 29 -4.38 -12.90 -0.45
N GLU A 30 -5.69 -12.73 -0.44
CA GLU A 30 -6.36 -11.87 0.55
C GLU A 30 -6.09 -12.32 1.99
N GLN A 31 -5.80 -13.61 2.21
CA GLN A 31 -5.43 -14.12 3.54
C GLN A 31 -4.04 -13.66 3.97
N SER A 32 -3.14 -13.42 3.02
CA SER A 32 -1.80 -12.86 3.30
C SER A 32 -1.86 -11.46 3.89
N LEU A 33 -2.98 -10.75 3.71
CA LEU A 33 -3.21 -9.38 4.20
C LEU A 33 -3.84 -9.36 5.60
N LYS A 34 -4.32 -10.50 6.11
CA LYS A 34 -5.02 -10.59 7.42
C LYS A 34 -4.06 -10.82 8.59
N GLY A 35 -4.51 -10.48 9.79
CA GLY A 35 -3.74 -10.64 11.03
C GLY A 35 -2.65 -9.59 11.25
N LYS A 36 -2.43 -8.69 10.29
CA LYS A 36 -1.50 -7.56 10.34
C LYS A 36 -2.05 -6.39 9.53
N TRP A 37 -1.52 -5.22 9.73
CA TRP A 37 -1.78 -4.11 8.82
C TRP A 37 -1.05 -4.36 7.49
N SER A 38 -1.66 -3.97 6.39
CA SER A 38 -1.11 -4.16 5.06
C SER A 38 -1.26 -2.89 4.24
N VAL A 39 -0.23 -2.56 3.46
CA VAL A 39 -0.23 -1.41 2.55
C VAL A 39 0.01 -1.93 1.14
N LEU A 40 -0.98 -1.81 0.27
CA LEU A 40 -0.84 -2.11 -1.16
C LEU A 40 -0.58 -0.82 -1.93
N ILE A 41 0.49 -0.82 -2.70
CA ILE A 41 0.93 0.31 -3.53
C ILE A 41 0.95 -0.15 -4.99
N PHE A 42 -0.09 0.21 -5.74
CA PHE A 42 -0.20 -0.06 -7.17
C PHE A 42 0.60 0.96 -7.97
N MET A 43 1.25 0.52 -9.01
CA MET A 43 1.94 1.37 -9.97
C MET A 43 1.85 0.75 -11.38
N PRO A 44 2.05 1.55 -12.45
CA PRO A 44 1.76 1.13 -13.83
C PRO A 44 2.46 -0.15 -14.24
N ALA A 45 3.79 -0.15 -14.29
CA ALA A 45 4.57 -1.27 -14.79
C ALA A 45 6.02 -1.23 -14.29
N ALA A 46 6.68 -2.39 -14.32
CA ALA A 46 8.11 -2.52 -14.13
C ALA A 46 8.89 -1.83 -15.27
N PHE A 47 10.16 -1.49 -15.02
CA PHE A 47 11.09 -0.90 -15.98
C PHE A 47 10.65 0.46 -16.56
N THR A 48 9.81 1.22 -15.82
CA THR A 48 9.39 2.58 -16.17
C THR A 48 10.23 3.63 -15.44
N PHE A 49 9.82 4.91 -15.47
CA PHE A 49 10.66 6.02 -15.03
C PHE A 49 10.39 6.43 -13.58
N ASN A 50 9.13 6.60 -13.21
CA ASN A 50 8.71 7.10 -11.90
C ASN A 50 8.60 5.99 -10.85
N CYS A 51 8.24 4.77 -11.27
CA CYS A 51 8.00 3.65 -10.36
C CYS A 51 9.23 3.27 -9.51
N PRO A 52 10.47 3.26 -10.04
CA PRO A 52 11.65 2.98 -9.23
C PRO A 52 11.83 3.96 -8.06
N THR A 53 11.49 5.24 -8.25
CA THR A 53 11.62 6.27 -7.19
C THR A 53 10.65 6.03 -6.04
N GLU A 54 9.44 5.57 -6.34
CA GLU A 54 8.45 5.22 -5.31
C GLU A 54 8.82 3.94 -4.55
N ILE A 55 9.44 2.96 -5.24
CA ILE A 55 9.94 1.74 -4.60
C ILE A 55 11.11 2.06 -3.67
N GLU A 56 12.01 2.95 -4.09
CA GLU A 56 13.12 3.42 -3.26
C GLU A 56 12.61 4.13 -2.00
N ASP A 57 11.68 5.06 -2.14
CA ASP A 57 11.05 5.76 -1.01
C ASP A 57 10.33 4.77 -0.07
N ALA A 58 9.64 3.76 -0.63
CA ALA A 58 9.03 2.70 0.18
C ALA A 58 10.09 1.86 0.92
N ALA A 59 11.22 1.56 0.29
CA ALA A 59 12.31 0.81 0.90
C ALA A 59 12.99 1.60 2.02
N ASP A 60 13.20 2.89 1.83
CA ASP A 60 13.78 3.79 2.84
C ASP A 60 12.86 3.92 4.08
N ASN A 61 11.55 3.83 3.90
CA ASN A 61 10.54 3.86 4.96
C ASN A 61 10.17 2.46 5.52
N TYR A 62 10.65 1.37 4.92
CA TYR A 62 10.14 0.01 5.22
C TYR A 62 10.33 -0.40 6.68
N ALA A 63 11.47 -0.08 7.29
CA ALA A 63 11.71 -0.36 8.71
C ALA A 63 10.66 0.30 9.63
N ALA A 64 10.18 1.48 9.27
CA ALA A 64 9.13 2.17 10.03
C ALA A 64 7.75 1.52 9.83
N PHE A 65 7.44 0.98 8.65
CA PHE A 65 6.24 0.16 8.43
C PHE A 65 6.29 -1.12 9.26
N GLN A 66 7.42 -1.82 9.27
CA GLN A 66 7.61 -3.03 10.08
C GLN A 66 7.47 -2.74 11.58
N ALA A 67 8.08 -1.66 12.06
CA ALA A 67 7.94 -1.22 13.45
C ALA A 67 6.49 -0.87 13.81
N ALA A 68 5.70 -0.41 12.84
CA ALA A 68 4.27 -0.19 12.99
C ALA A 68 3.42 -1.48 12.79
N GLY A 69 4.03 -2.65 12.67
CA GLY A 69 3.32 -3.93 12.47
C GLY A 69 2.61 -4.04 11.12
N ALA A 70 3.15 -3.40 10.09
CA ALA A 70 2.57 -3.40 8.75
C ALA A 70 3.52 -4.02 7.71
N GLU A 71 2.95 -4.73 6.74
CA GLU A 71 3.65 -5.20 5.54
C GLU A 71 3.29 -4.33 4.33
N VAL A 72 4.28 -4.08 3.49
CA VAL A 72 4.13 -3.33 2.23
C VAL A 72 4.12 -4.31 1.05
N TYR A 73 3.26 -4.09 0.09
CA TYR A 73 3.14 -4.85 -1.15
C TYR A 73 3.13 -3.87 -2.32
N ILE A 74 4.12 -3.97 -3.21
CA ILE A 74 4.11 -3.24 -4.47
C ILE A 74 3.42 -4.11 -5.51
N VAL A 75 2.49 -3.54 -6.27
CA VAL A 75 1.71 -4.26 -7.28
C VAL A 75 1.87 -3.59 -8.63
N THR A 76 2.26 -4.35 -9.66
CA THR A 76 2.17 -3.93 -11.07
C THR A 76 1.46 -4.99 -11.90
N THR A 77 1.07 -4.64 -13.12
CA THR A 77 0.44 -5.58 -14.05
C THR A 77 1.43 -6.57 -14.68
N ASP A 78 2.71 -6.49 -14.33
CA ASP A 78 3.75 -7.41 -14.80
C ASP A 78 3.69 -8.76 -14.07
N THR A 79 4.54 -9.68 -14.55
CA THR A 79 4.75 -10.97 -13.87
C THR A 79 5.79 -10.86 -12.75
N HIS A 80 5.74 -11.78 -11.80
CA HIS A 80 6.77 -11.92 -10.76
C HIS A 80 8.17 -12.21 -11.33
N PHE A 81 8.27 -12.76 -12.55
CA PHE A 81 9.56 -12.94 -13.25
C PHE A 81 10.17 -11.60 -13.65
N SER A 82 9.34 -10.67 -14.18
CA SER A 82 9.77 -9.30 -14.48
C SER A 82 10.25 -8.59 -13.22
N HIS A 83 9.54 -8.75 -12.10
CA HIS A 83 9.92 -8.16 -10.83
C HIS A 83 11.26 -8.68 -10.31
N LYS A 84 11.55 -9.99 -10.47
CA LYS A 84 12.84 -10.55 -10.11
C LYS A 84 13.96 -9.87 -10.87
N VAL A 85 13.85 -9.79 -12.19
CA VAL A 85 14.89 -9.17 -13.02
C VAL A 85 15.02 -7.67 -12.74
N TRP A 86 13.90 -6.99 -12.54
CA TRP A 86 13.90 -5.57 -12.20
C TRP A 86 14.60 -5.28 -10.86
N HIS A 87 14.36 -6.11 -9.86
CA HIS A 87 15.04 -6.05 -8.57
C HIS A 87 16.56 -6.28 -8.71
N GLU A 88 16.96 -7.21 -9.56
CA GLU A 88 18.38 -7.57 -9.76
C GLU A 88 19.16 -6.55 -10.61
N THR A 89 18.47 -5.73 -11.41
CA THR A 89 19.10 -4.82 -12.40
C THR A 89 18.94 -3.33 -12.07
N SER A 90 18.12 -2.98 -11.09
CA SER A 90 17.90 -1.58 -10.69
C SER A 90 18.35 -1.36 -9.25
N ASP A 91 19.29 -0.44 -9.04
CA ASP A 91 19.78 -0.09 -7.70
C ASP A 91 18.68 0.39 -6.76
N ALA A 92 17.72 1.17 -7.27
CA ALA A 92 16.58 1.66 -6.50
C ALA A 92 15.64 0.53 -6.09
N VAL A 93 15.25 -0.33 -7.04
CA VAL A 93 14.33 -1.45 -6.80
C VAL A 93 15.00 -2.56 -6.00
N GLY A 94 16.31 -2.75 -6.15
CA GLY A 94 17.13 -3.71 -5.40
C GLY A 94 17.15 -3.48 -3.90
N LYS A 95 16.75 -2.28 -3.42
CA LYS A 95 16.58 -1.99 -1.99
C LYS A 95 15.33 -2.64 -1.38
N ALA A 96 14.35 -3.05 -2.21
CA ALA A 96 13.07 -3.58 -1.72
C ALA A 96 13.26 -4.94 -1.02
N LYS A 97 12.81 -5.02 0.23
CA LYS A 97 12.74 -6.26 1.03
C LYS A 97 11.31 -6.76 1.23
N PHE A 98 10.35 -6.09 0.62
CA PHE A 98 8.93 -6.40 0.63
C PHE A 98 8.50 -7.06 -0.68
N PRO A 99 7.34 -7.75 -0.71
CA PRO A 99 6.85 -8.42 -1.90
C PRO A 99 6.57 -7.48 -3.08
N LEU A 100 7.12 -7.81 -4.25
CA LEU A 100 6.80 -7.22 -5.55
C LEU A 100 5.78 -8.15 -6.23
N VAL A 101 4.52 -7.77 -6.20
CA VAL A 101 3.36 -8.59 -6.55
C VAL A 101 3.04 -8.44 -8.03
N GLY A 102 2.99 -9.54 -8.76
CA GLY A 102 2.55 -9.55 -10.16
C GLY A 102 1.03 -9.65 -10.27
N ASP A 103 0.43 -8.85 -11.17
CA ASP A 103 -1.01 -8.92 -11.48
C ASP A 103 -1.27 -9.02 -12.99
N PRO A 104 -0.65 -9.99 -13.70
CA PRO A 104 -0.79 -10.12 -15.15
C PRO A 104 -2.23 -10.47 -15.60
N THR A 105 -3.08 -10.89 -14.70
CA THR A 105 -4.50 -11.18 -14.96
C THR A 105 -5.40 -9.97 -14.70
N HIS A 106 -4.86 -8.87 -14.21
CA HIS A 106 -5.57 -7.66 -13.79
C HIS A 106 -6.63 -7.90 -12.70
N GLN A 107 -6.55 -9.01 -11.97
CA GLN A 107 -7.51 -9.34 -10.92
C GLN A 107 -7.45 -8.31 -9.77
N LEU A 108 -6.23 -7.97 -9.32
CA LEU A 108 -6.05 -6.98 -8.26
C LEU A 108 -6.37 -5.57 -8.74
N THR A 109 -5.81 -5.14 -9.87
CA THR A 109 -6.05 -3.79 -10.41
C THR A 109 -7.52 -3.52 -10.66
N ASN A 110 -8.29 -4.51 -11.14
CA ASN A 110 -9.75 -4.40 -11.29
C ASN A 110 -10.46 -4.34 -9.92
N ALA A 111 -10.10 -5.23 -8.98
CA ALA A 111 -10.75 -5.29 -7.67
C ALA A 111 -10.54 -4.00 -6.86
N PHE A 112 -9.39 -3.34 -7.01
CA PHE A 112 -9.07 -2.09 -6.35
C PHE A 112 -9.43 -0.83 -7.17
N GLY A 113 -10.02 -0.99 -8.37
CA GLY A 113 -10.52 0.11 -9.19
C GLY A 113 -9.42 1.02 -9.74
N VAL A 114 -8.24 0.47 -9.99
CA VAL A 114 -7.07 1.20 -10.51
C VAL A 114 -6.62 0.72 -11.90
N HIS A 115 -7.36 -0.18 -12.54
CA HIS A 115 -7.04 -0.68 -13.88
C HIS A 115 -7.32 0.37 -14.94
N ILE A 116 -6.41 0.53 -15.90
CA ILE A 116 -6.55 1.31 -17.13
C ILE A 116 -6.68 0.29 -18.27
N PRO A 117 -7.91 -0.06 -18.69
CA PRO A 117 -8.12 -1.16 -19.65
C PRO A 117 -7.44 -0.95 -21.00
N GLU A 118 -7.40 0.30 -21.48
CA GLU A 118 -6.84 0.66 -22.79
C GLU A 118 -5.31 0.48 -22.83
N GLU A 119 -4.65 0.52 -21.69
CA GLU A 119 -3.19 0.42 -21.58
C GLU A 119 -2.75 -0.93 -20.99
N GLY A 120 -3.65 -1.65 -20.31
CA GLY A 120 -3.31 -2.83 -19.52
C GLY A 120 -2.44 -2.51 -18.30
N LEU A 121 -2.51 -1.28 -17.82
CA LEU A 121 -1.70 -0.74 -16.72
C LEU A 121 -2.56 -0.43 -15.49
N ALA A 122 -1.90 -0.06 -14.40
CA ALA A 122 -2.56 0.45 -13.20
C ALA A 122 -2.33 1.96 -13.03
N LEU A 123 -3.31 2.66 -12.46
CA LEU A 123 -3.10 3.94 -11.82
C LEU A 123 -2.24 3.78 -10.55
N ARG A 124 -1.67 4.88 -10.05
CA ARG A 124 -0.92 4.89 -8.80
C ARG A 124 -1.88 4.89 -7.61
N GLY A 125 -2.34 3.71 -7.20
CA GLY A 125 -3.23 3.53 -6.05
C GLY A 125 -2.47 3.12 -4.79
N THR A 126 -2.82 3.70 -3.63
CA THR A 126 -2.33 3.29 -2.32
C THR A 126 -3.51 2.93 -1.43
N PHE A 127 -3.45 1.76 -0.79
CA PHE A 127 -4.51 1.26 0.07
C PHE A 127 -3.94 0.78 1.40
N VAL A 128 -4.46 1.30 2.51
CA VAL A 128 -4.15 0.82 3.85
C VAL A 128 -5.28 -0.10 4.31
N ILE A 129 -4.92 -1.32 4.69
CA ILE A 129 -5.83 -2.40 5.02
C ILE A 129 -5.57 -2.82 6.47
N ASN A 130 -6.62 -2.93 7.27
CA ASN A 130 -6.53 -3.36 8.66
C ASN A 130 -6.36 -4.89 8.79
N PRO A 131 -6.06 -5.42 10.00
CA PRO A 131 -5.88 -6.86 10.22
C PRO A 131 -7.08 -7.74 9.87
N ASP A 132 -8.29 -7.16 9.81
CA ASP A 132 -9.49 -7.89 9.40
C ASP A 132 -9.64 -7.96 7.87
N GLY A 133 -8.74 -7.36 7.11
CA GLY A 133 -8.82 -7.28 5.65
C GLY A 133 -9.73 -6.16 5.14
N VAL A 134 -10.02 -5.13 5.95
CA VAL A 134 -10.87 -4.00 5.59
C VAL A 134 -10.03 -2.80 5.14
N ILE A 135 -10.37 -2.20 4.01
CA ILE A 135 -9.70 -1.00 3.47
C ILE A 135 -10.07 0.22 4.31
N LYS A 136 -9.08 0.88 4.91
CA LYS A 136 -9.26 2.03 5.82
C LYS A 136 -8.91 3.37 5.20
N THR A 137 -7.91 3.42 4.32
CA THR A 137 -7.60 4.62 3.53
C THR A 137 -7.31 4.22 2.09
N LEU A 138 -7.57 5.12 1.17
CA LEU A 138 -7.14 5.01 -0.21
C LEU A 138 -6.77 6.38 -0.77
N GLU A 139 -5.81 6.40 -1.69
CA GLU A 139 -5.55 7.51 -2.58
C GLU A 139 -5.19 6.98 -3.95
N ILE A 140 -5.58 7.69 -5.00
CA ILE A 140 -5.29 7.31 -6.38
C ILE A 140 -4.81 8.55 -7.12
N HIS A 141 -3.62 8.45 -7.74
CA HIS A 141 -3.01 9.49 -8.54
C HIS A 141 -2.98 9.09 -10.02
N SER A 142 -2.95 10.07 -10.91
CA SER A 142 -2.58 9.85 -12.30
C SER A 142 -1.10 9.42 -12.38
N ASN A 143 -0.73 8.78 -13.51
CA ASN A 143 0.58 8.12 -13.60
C ASN A 143 1.79 9.07 -13.62
N GLU A 144 1.56 10.37 -13.88
CA GLU A 144 2.59 11.40 -13.89
C GLU A 144 2.97 11.89 -12.47
N ILE A 145 2.12 11.60 -11.45
CA ILE A 145 2.27 12.14 -10.10
C ILE A 145 2.67 11.02 -9.14
N ALA A 146 3.96 10.96 -8.81
CA ALA A 146 4.47 10.06 -7.79
C ALA A 146 3.93 10.42 -6.38
N ARG A 147 3.97 9.44 -5.47
CA ARG A 147 3.47 9.59 -4.10
C ARG A 147 4.62 9.80 -3.12
N ASP A 148 4.28 10.34 -1.96
CA ASP A 148 5.14 10.43 -0.78
C ASP A 148 4.77 9.26 0.17
N VAL A 149 5.67 8.30 0.33
CA VAL A 149 5.44 7.10 1.14
C VAL A 149 5.44 7.43 2.63
N SER A 150 6.09 8.50 3.05
CA SER A 150 6.03 8.99 4.44
C SER A 150 4.61 9.44 4.83
N GLU A 151 3.85 10.00 3.88
CA GLU A 151 2.44 10.34 4.09
C GLU A 151 1.56 9.08 4.18
N THR A 152 1.90 8.03 3.44
CA THR A 152 1.25 6.71 3.58
C THR A 152 1.47 6.14 4.98
N LEU A 153 2.69 6.22 5.51
CA LEU A 153 3.02 5.79 6.88
C LEU A 153 2.23 6.62 7.91
N ARG A 154 2.13 7.94 7.71
CA ARG A 154 1.31 8.80 8.58
C ARG A 154 -0.16 8.39 8.59
N LYS A 155 -0.74 8.08 7.42
CA LYS A 155 -2.13 7.59 7.28
C LYS A 155 -2.33 6.22 7.93
N LEU A 156 -1.36 5.30 7.79
CA LEU A 156 -1.37 4.02 8.49
C LEU A 156 -1.45 4.23 10.01
N LYS A 157 -0.57 5.06 10.58
CA LYS A 157 -0.55 5.36 12.02
C LYS A 157 -1.85 5.99 12.50
N ALA A 158 -2.46 6.88 11.70
CA ALA A 158 -3.75 7.47 12.02
C ALA A 158 -4.87 6.41 12.01
N ALA A 159 -4.86 5.49 11.05
CA ALA A 159 -5.82 4.38 11.00
C ALA A 159 -5.65 3.42 12.18
N GLN A 160 -4.41 3.11 12.57
CA GLN A 160 -4.09 2.31 13.76
C GLN A 160 -4.58 2.98 15.05
N PHE A 161 -4.30 4.28 15.19
CA PHE A 161 -4.73 5.04 16.34
C PHE A 161 -6.25 5.02 16.52
N THR A 162 -7.00 5.30 15.46
CA THR A 162 -8.48 5.31 15.51
C THR A 162 -9.07 3.92 15.75
N ALA A 163 -8.41 2.85 15.27
CA ALA A 163 -8.81 1.48 15.56
C ALA A 163 -8.60 1.11 17.05
N ALA A 164 -7.50 1.59 17.64
CA ALA A 164 -7.18 1.34 19.06
C ALA A 164 -7.95 2.27 20.02
N ASN A 165 -8.48 3.40 19.55
CA ASN A 165 -9.17 4.41 20.36
C ASN A 165 -10.55 4.73 19.79
N PRO A 166 -11.53 3.83 19.95
CA PRO A 166 -12.90 4.08 19.47
C PRO A 166 -13.48 5.38 20.03
N GLY A 167 -14.12 6.17 19.17
CA GLY A 167 -14.69 7.47 19.55
C GLY A 167 -13.73 8.64 19.48
N GLN A 168 -12.44 8.43 19.19
CA GLN A 168 -11.51 9.52 18.90
C GLN A 168 -11.28 9.69 17.40
N VAL A 169 -11.01 10.91 16.97
CA VAL A 169 -10.70 11.25 15.58
C VAL A 169 -9.38 11.98 15.46
N CYS A 170 -8.64 11.69 14.41
CA CYS A 170 -7.39 12.36 14.07
C CYS A 170 -7.71 13.61 13.24
N PRO A 171 -7.41 14.83 13.72
CA PRO A 171 -7.63 16.06 12.94
C PRO A 171 -6.68 16.15 11.74
N ALA A 172 -6.88 17.18 10.91
CA ALA A 172 -6.01 17.46 9.77
C ALA A 172 -4.53 17.53 10.20
N LYS A 173 -3.64 16.94 9.37
CA LYS A 173 -2.18 16.88 9.62
C LYS A 173 -1.77 16.14 10.90
N TRP A 174 -2.66 15.36 11.49
CA TRP A 174 -2.34 14.61 12.69
C TRP A 174 -1.11 13.73 12.49
N LYS A 175 -0.23 13.72 13.49
CA LYS A 175 0.91 12.82 13.61
C LYS A 175 0.83 12.09 14.95
N GLU A 176 1.48 10.94 15.03
CA GLU A 176 1.56 10.15 16.26
C GLU A 176 2.03 11.02 17.45
N GLY A 177 1.32 10.91 18.58
CA GLY A 177 1.55 11.75 19.76
C GLY A 177 0.86 13.12 19.74
N ALA A 178 0.27 13.54 18.62
CA ALA A 178 -0.48 14.80 18.55
C ALA A 178 -1.88 14.67 19.19
N LYS A 179 -2.46 15.80 19.56
CA LYS A 179 -3.83 15.87 20.13
C LYS A 179 -4.86 15.32 19.14
N THR A 180 -5.83 14.63 19.69
CA THR A 180 -7.02 14.11 19.00
C THR A 180 -8.27 14.85 19.46
N LEU A 181 -9.38 14.61 18.78
CA LEU A 181 -10.67 15.16 19.14
C LEU A 181 -11.62 14.03 19.55
N THR A 182 -12.39 14.25 20.60
CA THR A 182 -13.54 13.41 20.94
C THR A 182 -14.81 14.12 20.47
N PRO A 183 -15.47 13.64 19.39
CA PRO A 183 -16.68 14.29 18.88
C PRO A 183 -17.74 14.45 19.97
N SER A 184 -18.28 15.66 20.12
CA SER A 184 -19.36 15.96 21.04
C SER A 184 -20.20 17.12 20.51
N LEU A 185 -21.42 17.28 21.02
CA LEU A 185 -22.27 18.42 20.65
C LEU A 185 -21.62 19.77 21.04
N ASP A 186 -20.82 19.77 22.12
CA ASP A 186 -20.15 20.97 22.61
C ASP A 186 -19.05 21.49 21.67
N LEU A 187 -18.54 20.65 20.78
CA LEU A 187 -17.53 21.03 19.77
C LEU A 187 -18.15 21.59 18.49
N VAL A 188 -19.46 21.42 18.29
CA VAL A 188 -20.11 21.91 17.06
C VAL A 188 -20.02 23.44 16.99
N GLY A 189 -19.39 23.92 15.92
CA GLY A 189 -19.17 25.37 15.69
C GLY A 189 -18.09 26.01 16.58
N LYS A 190 -17.28 25.22 17.31
CA LYS A 190 -16.19 25.73 18.18
C LYS A 190 -14.78 25.35 17.73
N ILE A 191 -14.64 24.61 16.61
CA ILE A 191 -13.38 24.21 15.97
C ILE A 191 -13.32 24.73 14.55
#